data_4b8bf382ee813ec2421681d0ee1ea5f2
#
_entry.id   4b8bf382ee813ec2421681d0ee1ea5f2
#
_cell.length_a   1.000
_cell.length_b   1.000
_cell.length_c   1.000
_cell.angle_alpha   90.00
_cell.angle_beta   90.00
_cell.angle_gamma   90.00
#
_symmetry.space_group_name_H-M   'P 1'
#
loop_
_entity.id
_entity.type
_entity.pdbx_description
1 polymer ?
#
loop_
_entity_poly.entity_id
_entity_poly.type
_entity_poly.pdbx_seq_one_letter_code
_entity_poly.pdbx_strand_id
1 'polypeptide(L)'
;MRTATLVSTLIAAFVAGAALADDAKSDADYIKAALSAAPSAIAKDAAVVRVAGDGTMQTLRKGSNGFTCLIMGTDKMCNDTNSMEFLHAMMKKEPPPNKVGISYMLAGDVGASNTDPFATGKTADNHWIVTGPHIMVFGPPAKALGYTEAKDPDPGKPYMMWAGTPYEHAMVPVGPPPK
;
A
#
# COMPACT_ATOMS: atom_id res chain seq x y z
N MET A 1 37.50 -22.23 60.20
CA MET A 1 36.39 -22.87 59.52
C MET A 1 35.20 -21.91 59.52
N ARG A 2 34.87 -21.32 58.39
CA ARG A 2 33.52 -20.93 57.94
C ARG A 2 33.68 -20.10 56.68
N THR A 3 33.37 -20.73 55.60
CA THR A 3 33.29 -20.19 54.24
C THR A 3 32.12 -19.22 54.15
N ALA A 4 32.37 -18.03 53.64
CA ALA A 4 31.32 -17.09 53.23
C ALA A 4 31.23 -17.09 51.71
N THR A 5 30.10 -17.50 51.20
CA THR A 5 29.72 -17.50 49.79
C THR A 5 29.20 -16.12 49.45
N LEU A 6 29.85 -15.42 48.51
CA LEU A 6 29.34 -14.21 47.93
C LEU A 6 28.60 -14.56 46.64
N VAL A 7 27.32 -14.28 46.64
CA VAL A 7 26.41 -14.42 45.52
C VAL A 7 26.56 -13.18 44.62
N SER A 8 26.94 -13.42 43.39
CA SER A 8 26.88 -12.41 42.31
C SER A 8 25.48 -12.28 41.79
N THR A 9 24.90 -11.11 41.95
CA THR A 9 23.70 -10.68 41.23
C THR A 9 24.03 -9.33 40.57
N LEU A 10 24.10 -9.31 39.28
CA LEU A 10 23.79 -8.17 38.40
C LEU A 10 24.20 -8.54 36.97
N ILE A 11 23.22 -8.65 36.08
CA ILE A 11 23.24 -8.21 34.69
C ILE A 11 21.94 -8.71 34.05
N ALA A 12 20.91 -7.91 34.06
CA ALA A 12 19.72 -8.13 33.26
C ALA A 12 18.96 -6.78 33.02
N ALA A 13 19.60 -5.78 32.49
CA ALA A 13 18.94 -4.49 32.24
C ALA A 13 19.29 -3.79 30.91
N PHE A 14 19.99 -4.44 29.97
CA PHE A 14 20.49 -3.72 28.77
C PHE A 14 19.95 -4.21 27.42
N VAL A 15 19.09 -5.22 27.36
CA VAL A 15 18.64 -5.78 26.06
C VAL A 15 17.34 -5.13 25.57
N ALA A 16 16.50 -4.59 26.45
CA ALA A 16 15.21 -4.02 26.06
C ALA A 16 15.30 -2.68 25.31
N GLY A 17 16.34 -1.88 25.59
CA GLY A 17 16.47 -0.55 24.99
C GLY A 17 16.90 -0.56 23.50
N ALA A 18 17.69 -1.55 23.09
CA ALA A 18 18.16 -1.65 21.71
C ALA A 18 17.05 -2.14 20.76
N ALA A 19 16.23 -3.10 21.19
CA ALA A 19 15.11 -3.58 20.39
C ALA A 19 14.05 -2.48 20.12
N LEU A 20 13.69 -1.71 21.15
CA LEU A 20 12.72 -0.61 21.01
C LEU A 20 13.27 0.53 20.13
N ALA A 21 14.57 0.77 20.12
CA ALA A 21 15.19 1.79 19.27
C ALA A 21 15.28 1.35 17.80
N ASP A 22 15.46 0.07 17.53
CA ASP A 22 15.52 -0.49 16.18
C ASP A 22 14.10 -0.56 15.56
N ASP A 23 13.09 -0.93 16.34
CA ASP A 23 11.68 -0.89 15.92
C ASP A 23 11.24 0.54 15.60
N ALA A 24 11.59 1.52 16.42
CA ALA A 24 11.24 2.92 16.20
C ALA A 24 11.91 3.49 14.93
N LYS A 25 13.15 3.12 14.65
CA LYS A 25 13.85 3.48 13.40
C LYS A 25 13.19 2.82 12.20
N SER A 26 12.81 1.54 12.31
CA SER A 26 12.05 0.81 11.30
C SER A 26 10.68 1.45 11.03
N ASP A 27 9.98 1.94 12.06
CA ASP A 27 8.70 2.63 11.91
C ASP A 27 8.86 3.99 11.22
N ALA A 28 9.88 4.77 11.55
CA ALA A 28 10.16 6.05 10.91
C ALA A 28 10.48 5.87 9.42
N ASP A 29 11.27 4.87 9.07
CA ASP A 29 11.61 4.55 7.69
C ASP A 29 10.40 4.06 6.91
N TYR A 30 9.55 3.21 7.52
CA TYR A 30 8.29 2.78 6.94
C TYR A 30 7.34 3.96 6.68
N ILE A 31 7.15 4.83 7.67
CA ILE A 31 6.31 6.03 7.55
C ILE A 31 6.79 6.90 6.38
N LYS A 32 8.10 7.19 6.33
CA LYS A 32 8.69 7.96 5.23
C LYS A 32 8.44 7.31 3.86
N ALA A 33 8.62 5.99 3.78
CA ALA A 33 8.41 5.25 2.54
C ALA A 33 6.93 5.25 2.12
N ALA A 34 5.99 5.00 3.04
CA ALA A 34 4.56 5.02 2.74
C ALA A 34 4.08 6.40 2.28
N LEU A 35 4.53 7.47 2.93
CA LEU A 35 4.17 8.85 2.59
C LEU A 35 4.70 9.30 1.22
N SER A 36 5.73 8.64 0.67
CA SER A 36 6.22 8.95 -0.68
C SER A 36 5.22 8.59 -1.79
N ALA A 37 4.15 7.87 -1.47
CA ALA A 37 3.10 7.51 -2.41
C ALA A 37 2.22 8.69 -2.84
N ALA A 38 2.19 9.80 -2.09
CA ALA A 38 1.28 10.92 -2.36
C ALA A 38 2.01 12.27 -2.47
N PRO A 39 1.36 13.28 -3.07
CA PRO A 39 1.89 14.66 -3.03
C PRO A 39 2.09 15.13 -1.59
N SER A 40 3.09 15.98 -1.36
CA SER A 40 3.41 16.51 -0.02
C SER A 40 2.21 17.18 0.67
N ALA A 41 1.34 17.83 -0.09
CA ALA A 41 0.12 18.46 0.41
C ALA A 41 -0.85 17.46 1.06
N ILE A 42 -0.88 16.21 0.57
CA ILE A 42 -1.67 15.11 1.14
C ILE A 42 -0.86 14.39 2.23
N ALA A 43 0.38 14.01 1.92
CA ALA A 43 1.24 13.21 2.78
C ALA A 43 1.48 13.84 4.17
N LYS A 44 1.57 15.17 4.25
CA LYS A 44 1.86 15.89 5.51
C LYS A 44 0.83 15.58 6.61
N ASP A 45 -0.45 15.40 6.28
CA ASP A 45 -1.55 15.21 7.23
C ASP A 45 -2.21 13.81 7.12
N ALA A 46 -1.67 12.90 6.29
CA ALA A 46 -2.19 11.55 6.11
C ALA A 46 -1.88 10.64 7.31
N ALA A 47 -2.77 9.70 7.61
CA ALA A 47 -2.45 8.57 8.49
C ALA A 47 -1.45 7.62 7.83
N VAL A 48 -0.72 6.84 8.63
CA VAL A 48 0.09 5.72 8.12
C VAL A 48 -0.24 4.47 8.91
N VAL A 49 -0.53 3.39 8.18
CA VAL A 49 -0.76 2.07 8.77
C VAL A 49 0.21 1.06 8.18
N ARG A 50 0.62 0.10 8.99
CA ARG A 50 1.33 -1.10 8.55
C ARG A 50 0.34 -2.24 8.45
N VAL A 51 0.36 -2.93 7.31
CA VAL A 51 -0.47 -4.12 7.08
C VAL A 51 0.34 -5.36 7.43
N ALA A 52 -0.14 -6.17 8.37
CA ALA A 52 0.46 -7.45 8.72
C ALA A 52 0.06 -8.54 7.72
N GLY A 53 0.75 -9.70 7.76
CA GLY A 53 0.49 -10.80 6.84
C GLY A 53 -0.91 -11.43 6.96
N ASP A 54 -1.60 -11.24 8.09
CA ASP A 54 -2.99 -11.64 8.33
C ASP A 54 -4.02 -10.58 7.90
N GLY A 55 -3.56 -9.46 7.34
CA GLY A 55 -4.41 -8.33 6.92
C GLY A 55 -4.76 -7.35 8.04
N THR A 56 -4.30 -7.56 9.28
CA THR A 56 -4.48 -6.58 10.36
C THR A 56 -3.70 -5.32 10.10
N MET A 57 -4.24 -4.16 10.53
CA MET A 57 -3.64 -2.85 10.32
C MET A 57 -3.22 -2.22 11.63
N GLN A 58 -1.92 -1.95 11.77
CA GLN A 58 -1.35 -1.21 12.89
C GLN A 58 -1.17 0.26 12.51
N THR A 59 -1.74 1.18 13.29
CA THR A 59 -1.52 2.61 13.08
C THR A 59 -0.15 3.02 13.60
N LEU A 60 0.74 3.45 12.71
CA LEU A 60 2.05 4.00 13.02
C LEU A 60 2.02 5.52 13.17
N ARG A 61 1.13 6.19 12.43
CA ARG A 61 0.93 7.64 12.48
C ARG A 61 -0.56 7.96 12.34
N LYS A 62 -1.08 8.80 13.22
CA LYS A 62 -2.43 9.38 13.05
C LYS A 62 -2.43 10.45 11.97
N GLY A 63 -3.54 10.58 11.25
CA GLY A 63 -3.77 11.61 10.22
C GLY A 63 -5.03 12.41 10.51
N SER A 64 -5.23 13.50 9.76
CA SER A 64 -6.37 14.41 9.92
C SER A 64 -7.08 14.79 8.62
N ASN A 65 -6.58 14.34 7.46
CA ASN A 65 -7.10 14.75 6.14
C ASN A 65 -7.91 13.67 5.41
N GLY A 66 -8.23 12.55 6.08
CA GLY A 66 -9.00 11.45 5.49
C GLY A 66 -8.19 10.50 4.60
N PHE A 67 -6.88 10.74 4.43
CA PHE A 67 -6.00 9.82 3.70
C PHE A 67 -5.24 8.90 4.64
N THR A 68 -5.05 7.65 4.18
CA THR A 68 -4.24 6.63 4.85
C THR A 68 -3.21 6.07 3.88
N CYS A 69 -1.93 6.22 4.21
CA CYS A 69 -0.83 5.68 3.42
C CYS A 69 -0.34 4.36 4.01
N LEU A 70 0.03 3.41 3.15
CA LEU A 70 0.48 2.08 3.53
C LEU A 70 1.41 1.50 2.47
N ILE A 71 2.05 0.38 2.80
CA ILE A 71 2.81 -0.44 1.86
C ILE A 71 2.17 -1.82 1.82
N MET A 72 1.80 -2.27 0.62
CA MET A 72 1.27 -3.61 0.37
C MET A 72 2.27 -4.39 -0.47
N GLY A 73 2.88 -5.43 0.13
CA GLY A 73 4.07 -6.03 -0.46
C GLY A 73 5.20 -5.02 -0.55
N THR A 74 5.51 -4.55 -1.75
CA THR A 74 6.48 -3.47 -2.03
C THR A 74 5.83 -2.18 -2.52
N ASP A 75 4.54 -2.23 -2.88
CA ASP A 75 3.80 -1.12 -3.47
C ASP A 75 3.34 -0.13 -2.40
N LYS A 76 3.68 1.13 -2.62
CA LYS A 76 3.35 2.23 -1.72
C LYS A 76 2.11 2.93 -2.25
N MET A 77 1.10 3.04 -1.42
CA MET A 77 -0.16 3.69 -1.79
C MET A 77 -0.68 4.60 -0.69
N CYS A 78 -1.40 5.63 -1.08
CA CYS A 78 -2.04 6.57 -0.17
C CYS A 78 -3.49 6.76 -0.60
N ASN A 79 -4.41 6.25 0.20
CA ASN A 79 -5.81 6.02 -0.12
C ASN A 79 -6.70 7.00 0.63
N ASP A 80 -7.73 7.54 -0.02
CA ASP A 80 -8.83 8.18 0.71
C ASP A 80 -9.69 7.14 1.45
N THR A 81 -10.66 7.58 2.23
CA THR A 81 -11.53 6.70 3.01
C THR A 81 -12.24 5.67 2.13
N ASN A 82 -12.75 6.07 0.96
CA ASN A 82 -13.50 5.18 0.08
C ASN A 82 -12.60 4.14 -0.61
N SER A 83 -11.39 4.54 -1.02
CA SER A 83 -10.41 3.59 -1.56
C SER A 83 -9.86 2.64 -0.51
N MET A 84 -9.79 3.04 0.78
CA MET A 84 -9.50 2.12 1.88
C MET A 84 -10.60 1.08 2.05
N GLU A 85 -11.88 1.46 1.94
CA GLU A 85 -13.00 0.51 1.96
C GLU A 85 -12.94 -0.47 0.77
N PHE A 86 -12.60 0.03 -0.43
CA PHE A 86 -12.38 -0.80 -1.62
C PHE A 86 -11.25 -1.82 -1.40
N LEU A 87 -10.10 -1.35 -0.92
CA LEU A 87 -8.95 -2.20 -0.63
C LEU A 87 -9.29 -3.30 0.39
N HIS A 88 -10.02 -2.94 1.44
CA HIS A 88 -10.45 -3.87 2.48
C HIS A 88 -11.39 -4.95 1.93
N ALA A 89 -12.36 -4.58 1.09
CA ALA A 89 -13.23 -5.52 0.41
C ALA A 89 -12.44 -6.47 -0.51
N MET A 90 -11.48 -5.93 -1.29
CA MET A 90 -10.61 -6.72 -2.16
C MET A 90 -9.78 -7.74 -1.37
N MET A 91 -9.17 -7.35 -0.24
CA MET A 91 -8.40 -8.25 0.62
C MET A 91 -9.25 -9.41 1.16
N LYS A 92 -10.54 -9.18 1.41
CA LYS A 92 -11.51 -10.18 1.84
C LYS A 92 -12.17 -10.95 0.70
N LYS A 93 -11.88 -10.59 -0.55
CA LYS A 93 -12.54 -11.11 -1.76
C LYS A 93 -14.07 -10.85 -1.75
N GLU A 94 -14.49 -9.76 -1.14
CA GLU A 94 -15.88 -9.30 -1.06
C GLU A 94 -16.14 -8.25 -2.16
N PRO A 95 -17.38 -8.06 -2.60
CA PRO A 95 -17.72 -6.98 -3.52
C PRO A 95 -17.33 -5.61 -2.92
N PRO A 96 -16.66 -4.73 -3.68
CA PRO A 96 -16.30 -3.41 -3.18
C PRO A 96 -17.53 -2.51 -3.04
N PRO A 97 -17.49 -1.49 -2.18
CA PRO A 97 -18.58 -0.55 -2.02
C PRO A 97 -18.78 0.27 -3.29
N ASN A 98 -20.04 0.65 -3.55
CA ASN A 98 -20.41 1.52 -4.67
C ASN A 98 -20.11 2.99 -4.34
N LYS A 99 -18.82 3.32 -4.13
CA LYS A 99 -18.34 4.65 -3.75
C LYS A 99 -17.17 5.05 -4.64
N VAL A 100 -17.03 6.35 -4.90
CA VAL A 100 -15.84 6.89 -5.57
C VAL A 100 -14.73 6.99 -4.56
N GLY A 101 -13.56 6.42 -4.91
CA GLY A 101 -12.34 6.53 -4.13
C GLY A 101 -11.16 6.93 -4.99
N ILE A 102 -10.16 7.55 -4.38
CA ILE A 102 -8.91 7.95 -5.02
C ILE A 102 -7.73 7.40 -4.23
N SER A 103 -6.77 6.81 -4.95
CA SER A 103 -5.49 6.39 -4.40
C SER A 103 -4.34 6.98 -5.20
N TYR A 104 -3.30 7.39 -4.50
CA TYR A 104 -2.03 7.82 -5.08
C TYR A 104 -1.00 6.70 -4.99
N MET A 105 -0.30 6.44 -6.08
CA MET A 105 0.89 5.57 -6.16
C MET A 105 2.03 6.29 -6.91
N LEU A 106 2.49 7.43 -6.35
CA LEU A 106 3.50 8.27 -7.01
C LEU A 106 4.91 7.66 -7.02
N ALA A 107 5.11 6.57 -6.29
CA ALA A 107 6.34 5.77 -6.40
C ALA A 107 6.29 4.77 -7.58
N GLY A 108 5.15 4.66 -8.28
CA GLY A 108 4.88 3.57 -9.22
C GLY A 108 4.62 2.25 -8.50
N ASP A 109 4.40 1.18 -9.26
CA ASP A 109 4.24 -0.19 -8.78
C ASP A 109 5.35 -1.12 -9.31
N VAL A 110 5.43 -2.32 -8.77
CA VAL A 110 6.31 -3.41 -9.27
C VAL A 110 5.59 -4.32 -10.26
N GLY A 111 4.35 -4.00 -10.57
CA GLY A 111 3.49 -4.70 -11.50
C GLY A 111 2.42 -5.57 -10.86
N ALA A 112 1.34 -5.72 -11.62
CA ALA A 112 0.22 -6.58 -11.30
C ALA A 112 -0.34 -7.21 -12.59
N SER A 113 -1.08 -8.31 -12.45
CA SER A 113 -1.89 -8.81 -13.57
C SER A 113 -2.98 -7.80 -13.89
N ASN A 114 -3.12 -7.42 -15.17
CA ASN A 114 -4.20 -6.53 -15.59
C ASN A 114 -5.58 -7.23 -15.68
N THR A 115 -5.60 -8.55 -15.59
CA THR A 115 -6.81 -9.37 -15.76
C THR A 115 -7.23 -10.16 -14.53
N ASP A 116 -6.32 -10.39 -13.57
CA ASP A 116 -6.58 -11.13 -12.35
C ASP A 116 -6.13 -10.34 -11.11
N PRO A 117 -7.08 -9.81 -10.31
CA PRO A 117 -6.77 -9.03 -9.10
C PRO A 117 -6.07 -9.83 -8.00
N PHE A 118 -6.04 -11.17 -8.10
CA PHE A 118 -5.48 -12.08 -7.09
C PHE A 118 -4.22 -12.81 -7.55
N ALA A 119 -3.70 -12.46 -8.73
CA ALA A 119 -2.45 -13.03 -9.21
C ALA A 119 -1.28 -12.68 -8.27
N THR A 120 -0.51 -13.68 -7.85
CA THR A 120 0.60 -13.52 -6.91
C THR A 120 1.95 -13.26 -7.57
N GLY A 121 2.00 -13.27 -8.90
CA GLY A 121 3.21 -13.03 -9.68
C GLY A 121 2.96 -13.08 -11.17
N LYS A 122 3.97 -12.68 -11.95
CA LYS A 122 3.93 -12.66 -13.40
C LYS A 122 3.94 -14.08 -13.97
N THR A 123 3.04 -14.34 -14.93
CA THR A 123 3.03 -15.56 -15.77
C THR A 123 3.00 -15.15 -17.25
N ALA A 124 3.05 -16.15 -18.16
CA ALA A 124 2.97 -15.90 -19.59
C ALA A 124 1.62 -15.28 -20.02
N ASP A 125 0.54 -15.61 -19.31
CA ASP A 125 -0.83 -15.37 -19.77
C ASP A 125 -1.63 -14.39 -18.90
N ASN A 126 -1.03 -13.84 -17.82
CA ASN A 126 -1.77 -13.00 -16.89
C ASN A 126 -1.66 -11.48 -17.17
N HIS A 127 -1.17 -11.12 -18.37
CA HIS A 127 -1.14 -9.71 -18.82
C HIS A 127 -0.52 -8.79 -17.76
N TRP A 128 0.71 -9.10 -17.34
CA TRP A 128 1.41 -8.38 -16.29
C TRP A 128 1.84 -7.00 -16.75
N ILE A 129 1.39 -5.96 -16.06
CA ILE A 129 1.69 -4.56 -16.37
C ILE A 129 2.41 -3.91 -15.19
N VAL A 130 3.38 -3.06 -15.48
CA VAL A 130 4.09 -2.22 -14.49
C VAL A 130 3.79 -0.77 -14.83
N THR A 131 3.24 -0.02 -13.88
CA THR A 131 2.85 1.37 -14.09
C THR A 131 3.75 2.29 -13.28
N GLY A 132 4.26 3.34 -13.93
CA GLY A 132 5.01 4.41 -13.27
C GLY A 132 4.16 5.17 -12.24
N PRO A 133 4.57 6.39 -11.84
CA PRO A 133 3.75 7.23 -10.98
C PRO A 133 2.34 7.40 -11.52
N HIS A 134 1.31 7.04 -10.73
CA HIS A 134 -0.08 7.05 -11.16
C HIS A 134 -1.05 7.35 -10.02
N ILE A 135 -2.28 7.63 -10.41
CA ILE A 135 -3.45 7.74 -9.54
C ILE A 135 -4.44 6.64 -9.95
N MET A 136 -5.10 6.02 -8.98
CA MET A 136 -6.20 5.10 -9.20
C MET A 136 -7.52 5.80 -8.86
N VAL A 137 -8.55 5.58 -9.70
CA VAL A 137 -9.92 6.03 -9.46
C VAL A 137 -10.82 4.80 -9.38
N PHE A 138 -11.43 4.60 -8.23
CA PHE A 138 -12.30 3.47 -7.94
C PHE A 138 -13.78 3.84 -8.03
N GLY A 139 -14.61 2.80 -8.18
CA GLY A 139 -16.05 2.92 -8.14
C GLY A 139 -16.69 3.24 -9.49
N PRO A 140 -18.04 3.44 -9.54
CA PRO A 140 -18.80 3.54 -10.79
C PRO A 140 -18.32 4.58 -11.80
N PRO A 141 -17.83 5.77 -11.39
CA PRO A 141 -17.31 6.75 -12.32
C PRO A 141 -16.06 6.33 -13.08
N ALA A 142 -15.28 5.36 -12.56
CA ALA A 142 -14.08 4.90 -13.25
C ALA A 142 -14.40 4.39 -14.65
N LYS A 143 -15.45 3.57 -14.79
CA LYS A 143 -15.91 3.06 -16.09
C LYS A 143 -16.44 4.15 -17.01
N ALA A 144 -17.07 5.19 -16.47
CA ALA A 144 -17.57 6.32 -17.23
C ALA A 144 -16.49 7.21 -17.85
N LEU A 145 -15.21 7.03 -17.42
CA LEU A 145 -14.07 7.74 -18.02
C LEU A 145 -13.76 7.24 -19.45
N GLY A 146 -14.27 6.06 -19.85
CA GLY A 146 -14.13 5.53 -21.22
C GLY A 146 -12.69 5.19 -21.60
N TYR A 147 -11.83 4.88 -20.61
CA TYR A 147 -10.46 4.44 -20.88
C TYR A 147 -10.45 3.01 -21.47
N THR A 148 -9.34 2.66 -22.12
CA THR A 148 -9.19 1.35 -22.76
C THR A 148 -9.29 0.20 -21.74
N GLU A 149 -10.04 -0.84 -22.10
CA GLU A 149 -10.14 -2.11 -21.35
C GLU A 149 -9.23 -3.20 -21.96
N ALA A 150 -8.25 -2.82 -22.79
CA ALA A 150 -7.31 -3.76 -23.38
C ALA A 150 -6.56 -4.54 -22.29
N LYS A 151 -6.32 -5.83 -22.53
CA LYS A 151 -5.58 -6.67 -21.58
C LYS A 151 -4.12 -6.26 -21.43
N ASP A 152 -3.52 -5.75 -22.51
CA ASP A 152 -2.14 -5.25 -22.57
C ASP A 152 -2.16 -3.77 -22.99
N PRO A 153 -2.56 -2.85 -22.11
CA PRO A 153 -2.59 -1.42 -22.42
C PRO A 153 -1.19 -0.80 -22.40
N ASP A 154 -1.05 0.38 -22.97
CA ASP A 154 0.13 1.23 -22.80
C ASP A 154 0.14 1.82 -21.38
N PRO A 155 1.11 1.44 -20.50
CA PRO A 155 1.13 1.94 -19.11
C PRO A 155 1.47 3.43 -18.98
N GLY A 156 1.83 4.09 -20.06
CA GLY A 156 2.02 5.54 -20.14
C GLY A 156 0.75 6.33 -20.42
N LYS A 157 -0.39 5.65 -20.65
CA LYS A 157 -1.69 6.26 -20.94
C LYS A 157 -2.75 5.76 -19.96
N PRO A 158 -3.86 6.50 -19.74
CA PRO A 158 -4.94 6.00 -18.89
C PRO A 158 -5.57 4.72 -19.44
N TYR A 159 -5.84 3.76 -18.53
CA TYR A 159 -6.47 2.48 -18.84
C TYR A 159 -7.31 1.96 -17.69
N MET A 160 -8.13 0.93 -17.96
CA MET A 160 -8.88 0.20 -16.95
C MET A 160 -8.11 -1.05 -16.53
N MET A 161 -7.80 -1.15 -15.25
CA MET A 161 -7.26 -2.36 -14.65
C MET A 161 -8.38 -3.26 -14.17
N TRP A 162 -8.23 -4.58 -14.31
CA TRP A 162 -9.18 -5.63 -13.93
C TRP A 162 -10.56 -5.48 -14.57
N ALA A 163 -10.59 -4.98 -15.82
CA ALA A 163 -11.81 -4.75 -16.58
C ALA A 163 -12.72 -5.99 -16.55
N GLY A 164 -14.03 -5.77 -16.34
CA GLY A 164 -15.04 -6.82 -16.24
C GLY A 164 -15.06 -7.58 -14.91
N THR A 165 -14.20 -7.24 -13.95
CA THR A 165 -14.26 -7.79 -12.57
C THR A 165 -14.96 -6.81 -11.62
N PRO A 166 -15.42 -7.26 -10.43
CA PRO A 166 -15.92 -6.34 -9.40
C PRO A 166 -14.90 -5.29 -8.93
N TYR A 167 -13.62 -5.52 -9.18
CA TYR A 167 -12.50 -4.66 -8.74
C TYR A 167 -11.98 -3.75 -9.87
N GLU A 168 -12.72 -3.63 -10.97
CA GLU A 168 -12.38 -2.74 -12.07
C GLU A 168 -12.18 -1.30 -11.59
N HIS A 169 -11.08 -0.68 -12.00
CA HIS A 169 -10.76 0.71 -11.66
C HIS A 169 -9.89 1.37 -12.74
N ALA A 170 -9.88 2.69 -12.75
CA ALA A 170 -9.08 3.45 -13.70
C ALA A 170 -7.66 3.69 -13.16
N MET A 171 -6.68 3.43 -14.01
CA MET A 171 -5.28 3.77 -13.84
C MET A 171 -4.98 5.05 -14.61
N VAL A 172 -4.50 6.09 -13.94
CA VAL A 172 -4.18 7.39 -14.53
C VAL A 172 -2.70 7.70 -14.31
N PRO A 173 -1.81 7.37 -15.25
CA PRO A 173 -0.40 7.70 -15.16
C PRO A 173 -0.19 9.22 -15.07
N VAL A 174 0.70 9.65 -14.15
CA VAL A 174 1.04 11.07 -13.92
C VAL A 174 2.54 11.32 -14.00
N GLY A 175 3.30 10.31 -14.38
CA GLY A 175 4.75 10.37 -14.58
C GLY A 175 5.20 9.42 -15.69
N PRO A 176 6.50 9.37 -15.98
CA PRO A 176 7.02 8.49 -17.02
C PRO A 176 6.81 7.02 -16.62
N PRO A 177 6.62 6.11 -17.60
CA PRO A 177 6.61 4.69 -17.34
C PRO A 177 7.93 4.24 -16.67
N PRO A 178 7.95 3.12 -15.95
CA PRO A 178 9.19 2.59 -15.39
C PRO A 178 10.20 2.32 -16.50
N LYS A 179 11.49 2.53 -16.18
CA LYS A 179 12.61 2.28 -17.11
C LYS A 179 12.91 0.80 -17.20
#